data_567fcd82d03b61a2acb15daa2e3f3df4
#
_entry.id   567fcd82d03b61a2acb15daa2e3f3df4
#
_cell.length_a   1.000
_cell.length_b   1.000
_cell.length_c   1.000
_cell.angle_alpha   90.00
_cell.angle_beta   90.00
_cell.angle_gamma   90.00
#
_symmetry.space_group_name_H-M   'P 1'
#
loop_
_entity.id
_entity.type
_entity.pdbx_description
1 polymer ?
#
loop_
_entity_poly.entity_id
_entity_poly.type
_entity_poly.pdbx_seq_one_letter_code
_entity_poly.pdbx_strand_id
1 'polypeptide(L)'
;MSRFTTRLHPRTLRWILAAIAVIVVALLCLLPQPDVNATVRQTRIERLNALIENVYTVDFQQMRQEQLIAERDEEPRTIDNIYVRDDPYATNTRSLYVYFTTEQPATVSYTVAAEGYPDFSADAYEGVDGATTEHEFLVLGLLPDVTNTITLTITDETGGTTERVIEREGLGLLGTEEVRLEQPVQPDEGADLGNGLYAILGNDSDDQDFMFYYDANGVLRGEVPILFYRSHRLLFDDDGLMWFSASTEKMAAMDRLGRLVKILDLGDRYILHHDYAFDANQNLVLLATELNRSDGCVQDQIVKLDTDTGKVTPLLDMGDMFPEYKMSTDHAGIDESDLSATGKWDWIHFNTIQMLPDGSALLSARETSTIIKIDDLEGTPTLDYMIGEPSVWAGTPQEDDFLTKVGDFPDTGGQHSVTYVDDPALSDGQYYLYMFDNNYGSAQTRPDFDWTVIDGIVTKYSIATEGAYSQYRRYLVDESAGTYTEVNAFDVPYSPLVSSAQELDGGRVLIDSGLQGLFGVYDESTGELLAQYRMKLNTSYIYRVYEYDFKGFYFA
;
A
#
# COMPACT_ATOMS: atom_id res chain seq x y z
N MET A 1 -50.25 70.15 -14.03
CA MET A 1 -49.70 68.84 -13.61
C MET A 1 -48.90 69.05 -12.34
N SER A 2 -49.51 68.84 -11.16
CA SER A 2 -48.90 69.01 -9.83
C SER A 2 -48.20 67.71 -9.46
N ARG A 3 -46.89 67.77 -9.26
CA ARG A 3 -46.12 66.63 -8.71
C ARG A 3 -46.23 66.65 -7.19
N PHE A 4 -46.97 65.70 -6.62
CA PHE A 4 -46.92 65.40 -5.19
C PHE A 4 -45.67 64.64 -4.87
N THR A 5 -44.67 65.31 -4.29
CA THR A 5 -43.54 64.65 -3.63
C THR A 5 -43.87 64.48 -2.17
N THR A 6 -44.39 63.31 -1.78
CA THR A 6 -44.55 62.94 -0.38
C THR A 6 -43.18 62.63 0.22
N ARG A 7 -42.58 63.58 0.95
CA ARG A 7 -41.38 63.32 1.79
C ARG A 7 -41.85 62.56 3.04
N LEU A 8 -41.40 61.35 3.18
CA LEU A 8 -41.58 60.57 4.42
C LEU A 8 -40.94 61.31 5.60
N HIS A 9 -41.68 61.36 6.73
CA HIS A 9 -41.19 61.99 7.95
C HIS A 9 -39.92 61.33 8.45
N PRO A 10 -38.89 62.06 8.91
CA PRO A 10 -37.56 61.48 9.31
C PRO A 10 -37.63 60.34 10.34
N ARG A 11 -38.69 60.39 11.22
CA ARG A 11 -38.95 59.30 12.19
C ARG A 11 -39.41 58.01 11.52
N THR A 12 -40.27 58.11 10.52
CA THR A 12 -40.79 56.96 9.76
C THR A 12 -39.70 56.31 8.94
N LEU A 13 -38.78 57.08 8.35
CA LEU A 13 -37.66 56.58 7.62
C LEU A 13 -36.69 55.79 8.52
N ARG A 14 -36.45 56.31 9.76
CA ARG A 14 -35.62 55.57 10.75
C ARG A 14 -36.20 54.23 11.16
N TRP A 15 -37.52 54.15 11.36
CA TRP A 15 -38.19 52.90 11.70
C TRP A 15 -38.18 51.87 10.54
N ILE A 16 -38.31 52.34 9.31
CA ILE A 16 -38.21 51.50 8.11
C ILE A 16 -36.79 50.97 7.97
N LEU A 17 -35.77 51.80 8.15
CA LEU A 17 -34.35 51.36 8.11
C LEU A 17 -34.02 50.38 9.24
N ALA A 18 -34.54 50.58 10.45
CA ALA A 18 -34.38 49.65 11.56
C ALA A 18 -35.07 48.30 11.28
N ALA A 19 -36.27 48.32 10.71
CA ALA A 19 -36.97 47.10 10.33
C ALA A 19 -36.25 46.33 9.21
N ILE A 20 -35.71 47.02 8.21
CA ILE A 20 -34.88 46.40 7.15
C ILE A 20 -33.60 45.81 7.75
N ALA A 21 -32.95 46.50 8.67
CA ALA A 21 -31.73 45.97 9.34
C ALA A 21 -32.05 44.71 10.14
N VAL A 22 -33.16 44.67 10.86
CA VAL A 22 -33.60 43.45 11.59
C VAL A 22 -33.91 42.29 10.63
N ILE A 23 -34.60 42.58 9.51
CA ILE A 23 -34.89 41.56 8.50
C ILE A 23 -33.58 41.03 7.86
N VAL A 24 -32.65 41.91 7.55
CA VAL A 24 -31.32 41.49 6.99
C VAL A 24 -30.55 40.64 7.99
N VAL A 25 -30.52 41.02 9.27
CA VAL A 25 -29.87 40.20 10.32
C VAL A 25 -30.59 38.86 10.48
N ALA A 26 -31.92 38.84 10.48
CA ALA A 26 -32.67 37.59 10.56
C ALA A 26 -32.43 36.68 9.34
N LEU A 27 -32.35 37.24 8.13
CA LEU A 27 -31.98 36.49 6.92
C LEU A 27 -30.55 36.00 6.97
N LEU A 28 -29.60 36.76 7.49
CA LEU A 28 -28.20 36.31 7.68
C LEU A 28 -28.09 35.18 8.73
N CYS A 29 -28.94 35.19 9.76
CA CYS A 29 -29.03 34.11 10.75
C CYS A 29 -29.70 32.84 10.22
N LEU A 30 -30.49 32.95 9.13
CA LEU A 30 -31.15 31.81 8.46
C LEU A 30 -30.26 31.18 7.36
N LEU A 31 -29.18 31.84 6.97
CA LEU A 31 -28.19 31.22 6.08
C LEU A 31 -27.47 30.11 6.86
N PRO A 32 -27.24 28.94 6.23
CA PRO A 32 -26.42 27.93 6.86
C PRO A 32 -25.08 28.57 7.21
N GLN A 33 -24.76 28.60 8.51
CA GLN A 33 -23.44 29.07 8.96
C GLN A 33 -22.39 28.12 8.39
N PRO A 34 -21.33 28.63 7.76
CA PRO A 34 -20.25 27.76 7.33
C PRO A 34 -19.73 27.02 8.57
N ASP A 35 -19.59 25.72 8.46
CA ASP A 35 -18.94 24.94 9.51
C ASP A 35 -17.47 25.39 9.59
N VAL A 36 -17.16 26.17 10.62
CA VAL A 36 -15.81 26.71 10.82
C VAL A 36 -14.79 25.59 10.95
N ASN A 37 -15.18 24.47 11.57
CA ASN A 37 -14.30 23.32 11.73
C ASN A 37 -14.04 22.65 10.39
N ALA A 38 -15.06 22.47 9.54
CA ALA A 38 -14.89 21.95 8.18
C ALA A 38 -14.00 22.87 7.33
N THR A 39 -14.17 24.19 7.43
CA THR A 39 -13.33 25.16 6.70
C THR A 39 -11.87 25.11 7.19
N VAL A 40 -11.64 25.00 8.51
CA VAL A 40 -10.28 24.87 9.07
C VAL A 40 -9.64 23.56 8.64
N ARG A 41 -10.38 22.44 8.69
CA ARG A 41 -9.92 21.13 8.22
C ARG A 41 -9.54 21.20 6.74
N GLN A 42 -10.42 21.70 5.88
CA GLN A 42 -10.16 21.84 4.44
C GLN A 42 -8.88 22.65 4.15
N THR A 43 -8.69 23.77 4.86
CA THR A 43 -7.47 24.60 4.69
C THR A 43 -6.20 23.84 5.16
N ARG A 44 -6.29 22.99 6.20
CA ARG A 44 -5.17 22.16 6.65
C ARG A 44 -4.81 21.14 5.58
N ILE A 45 -5.79 20.42 5.05
CA ILE A 45 -5.61 19.41 3.99
C ILE A 45 -4.96 20.04 2.75
N GLU A 46 -5.50 21.16 2.26
CA GLU A 46 -4.96 21.86 1.09
C GLU A 46 -3.48 22.25 1.28
N ARG A 47 -3.10 22.69 2.49
CA ARG A 47 -1.71 23.01 2.79
C ARG A 47 -0.81 21.79 2.87
N LEU A 48 -1.32 20.70 3.45
CA LEU A 48 -0.61 19.44 3.54
C LEU A 48 -0.38 18.86 2.15
N ASN A 49 -1.42 18.84 1.30
CA ASN A 49 -1.31 18.35 -0.08
C ASN A 49 -0.29 19.17 -0.87
N ALA A 50 -0.33 20.51 -0.78
CA ALA A 50 0.64 21.38 -1.44
C ALA A 50 2.08 21.15 -0.93
N LEU A 51 2.25 20.83 0.35
CA LEU A 51 3.57 20.46 0.90
C LEU A 51 4.05 19.14 0.29
N ILE A 52 3.20 18.12 0.28
CA ILE A 52 3.53 16.78 -0.24
C ILE A 52 3.79 16.83 -1.75
N GLU A 53 2.96 17.56 -2.52
CA GLU A 53 3.22 17.79 -3.95
C GLU A 53 4.61 18.37 -4.20
N ASN A 54 5.04 19.31 -3.37
CA ASN A 54 6.37 19.89 -3.46
C ASN A 54 7.47 18.90 -3.10
N VAL A 55 7.27 18.05 -2.09
CA VAL A 55 8.21 16.98 -1.70
C VAL A 55 8.47 16.03 -2.87
N TYR A 56 7.44 15.71 -3.66
CA TYR A 56 7.54 14.86 -4.86
C TYR A 56 7.98 15.64 -6.11
N THR A 57 8.94 16.54 -5.94
CA THR A 57 9.62 17.23 -7.04
C THR A 57 11.13 17.06 -6.96
N VAL A 58 11.77 16.90 -8.13
CA VAL A 58 13.25 16.78 -8.22
C VAL A 58 13.93 18.00 -7.61
N ASP A 59 13.42 19.20 -7.88
CA ASP A 59 13.99 20.46 -7.39
C ASP A 59 13.99 20.52 -5.86
N PHE A 60 12.91 20.11 -5.21
CA PHE A 60 12.82 20.07 -3.75
C PHE A 60 13.82 19.07 -3.16
N GLN A 61 13.89 17.86 -3.69
CA GLN A 61 14.79 16.83 -3.21
C GLN A 61 16.26 17.24 -3.39
N GLN A 62 16.59 17.85 -4.52
CA GLN A 62 17.93 18.40 -4.76
C GLN A 62 18.27 19.53 -3.78
N MET A 63 17.36 20.48 -3.57
CA MET A 63 17.54 21.56 -2.60
C MET A 63 17.79 21.01 -1.18
N ARG A 64 17.01 19.99 -0.76
CA ARG A 64 17.18 19.36 0.57
C ARG A 64 18.54 18.67 0.68
N GLN A 65 18.98 17.98 -0.36
CA GLN A 65 20.30 17.35 -0.44
C GLN A 65 21.43 18.38 -0.32
N GLU A 66 21.36 19.47 -1.06
CA GLU A 66 22.36 20.54 -1.01
C GLU A 66 22.44 21.18 0.38
N GLN A 67 21.29 21.43 1.02
CA GLN A 67 21.23 21.93 2.39
C GLN A 67 21.85 20.97 3.40
N LEU A 68 21.48 19.68 3.31
CA LEU A 68 21.96 18.63 4.21
C LEU A 68 23.49 18.53 4.15
N ILE A 69 24.05 18.46 2.93
CA ILE A 69 25.51 18.41 2.71
C ILE A 69 26.19 19.67 3.22
N ALA A 70 25.65 20.86 2.92
CA ALA A 70 26.23 22.13 3.36
C ALA A 70 26.30 22.21 4.89
N GLU A 71 25.21 21.87 5.60
CA GLU A 71 25.17 21.88 7.07
C GLU A 71 26.06 20.79 7.69
N ARG A 72 26.09 19.61 7.08
CA ARG A 72 26.96 18.51 7.49
C ARG A 72 28.43 18.88 7.43
N ASP A 73 28.84 19.53 6.34
CA ASP A 73 30.25 19.82 6.01
C ASP A 73 30.72 21.17 6.55
N GLU A 74 29.93 21.94 7.32
CA GLU A 74 30.32 23.19 7.96
C GLU A 74 31.53 23.02 8.88
N GLU A 75 31.66 21.87 9.52
CA GLU A 75 32.75 21.51 10.42
C GLU A 75 33.00 20.00 10.42
N PRO A 76 34.20 19.54 10.84
CA PRO A 76 34.46 18.10 10.97
C PRO A 76 33.45 17.43 11.93
N ARG A 77 32.85 16.37 11.48
CA ARG A 77 31.88 15.58 12.25
C ARG A 77 32.56 14.34 12.81
N THR A 78 32.56 14.22 14.12
CA THR A 78 33.16 13.11 14.83
C THR A 78 32.16 12.52 15.82
N ILE A 79 32.51 11.43 16.44
CA ILE A 79 31.73 10.78 17.53
C ILE A 79 31.38 11.75 18.68
N ASP A 80 32.14 12.84 18.89
CA ASP A 80 31.87 13.86 19.90
C ASP A 80 31.12 15.09 19.34
N ASN A 81 30.94 15.14 18.00
CA ASN A 81 30.24 16.21 17.30
C ASN A 81 29.40 15.63 16.14
N ILE A 82 28.46 14.77 16.50
CA ILE A 82 27.56 14.09 15.55
C ILE A 82 26.62 15.12 14.92
N TYR A 83 26.51 15.11 13.59
CA TYR A 83 25.49 15.87 12.89
C TYR A 83 24.20 15.07 12.80
N VAL A 84 23.07 15.72 13.08
CA VAL A 84 21.74 15.10 13.00
C VAL A 84 20.72 16.06 12.38
N ARG A 85 19.79 15.51 11.61
CA ARG A 85 18.71 16.25 10.97
C ARG A 85 17.40 15.45 10.99
N ASP A 86 16.34 16.03 11.60
CA ASP A 86 15.01 15.42 11.58
C ASP A 86 14.43 15.48 10.17
N ASP A 87 13.81 14.37 9.72
CA ASP A 87 13.12 14.24 8.44
C ASP A 87 13.88 14.95 7.28
N PRO A 88 15.04 14.43 6.88
CA PRO A 88 15.98 15.17 6.03
C PRO A 88 15.37 15.58 4.69
N TYR A 89 14.50 14.75 4.12
CA TYR A 89 13.89 14.95 2.79
C TYR A 89 12.38 15.19 2.82
N ALA A 90 11.80 15.36 4.00
CA ALA A 90 10.35 15.50 4.24
C ALA A 90 9.53 14.29 3.74
N THR A 91 10.12 13.12 3.80
CA THR A 91 9.54 11.85 3.32
C THR A 91 9.22 10.86 4.42
N ASN A 92 9.72 11.08 5.65
CA ASN A 92 9.40 10.24 6.81
C ASN A 92 9.59 11.01 8.11
N THR A 93 8.51 11.49 8.70
CA THR A 93 8.55 12.29 9.94
C THR A 93 9.03 11.51 11.17
N ARG A 94 9.15 10.18 11.07
CA ARG A 94 9.66 9.30 12.13
C ARG A 94 11.13 8.99 12.01
N SER A 95 11.87 9.73 11.16
CA SER A 95 13.28 9.49 10.87
C SER A 95 14.19 10.63 11.37
N LEU A 96 15.43 10.24 11.72
CA LEU A 96 16.53 11.16 12.04
C LEU A 96 17.76 10.77 11.21
N TYR A 97 18.23 11.68 10.38
CA TYR A 97 19.51 11.53 9.71
C TYR A 97 20.65 11.71 10.70
N VAL A 98 21.65 10.82 10.62
CA VAL A 98 22.84 10.82 11.47
C VAL A 98 24.08 10.75 10.59
N TYR A 99 25.08 11.62 10.89
CA TYR A 99 26.39 11.60 10.23
C TYR A 99 27.51 11.93 11.19
N PHE A 100 28.56 11.11 11.18
CA PHE A 100 29.84 11.34 11.88
C PHE A 100 30.95 10.45 11.31
N THR A 101 32.19 10.67 11.75
CA THR A 101 33.34 9.83 11.39
C THR A 101 34.02 9.27 12.64
N THR A 102 34.65 8.11 12.49
CA THR A 102 35.48 7.43 13.51
C THR A 102 36.93 7.31 13.02
N GLU A 103 37.87 7.17 13.95
CA GLU A 103 39.29 6.98 13.58
C GLU A 103 39.57 5.55 13.09
N GLN A 104 38.80 4.58 13.57
CA GLN A 104 38.89 3.16 13.20
C GLN A 104 37.53 2.71 12.66
N PRO A 105 37.51 1.70 11.78
CA PRO A 105 36.25 1.13 11.30
C PRO A 105 35.39 0.63 12.48
N ALA A 106 34.10 0.92 12.42
CA ALA A 106 33.10 0.52 13.41
C ALA A 106 31.75 0.21 12.73
N THR A 107 30.90 -0.50 13.43
CA THR A 107 29.48 -0.65 13.11
C THR A 107 28.64 0.14 14.11
N VAL A 108 27.43 0.52 13.74
CA VAL A 108 26.53 1.29 14.59
C VAL A 108 25.21 0.56 14.75
N SER A 109 24.77 0.40 16.01
CA SER A 109 23.40 0.08 16.34
C SER A 109 22.77 1.24 17.09
N TYR A 110 21.44 1.28 17.14
CA TYR A 110 20.75 2.32 17.87
C TYR A 110 19.52 1.80 18.62
N THR A 111 19.14 2.52 19.67
CA THR A 111 17.89 2.32 20.40
C THR A 111 17.18 3.66 20.53
N VAL A 112 15.90 3.68 20.18
CA VAL A 112 14.99 4.82 20.39
C VAL A 112 14.07 4.49 21.56
N ALA A 113 14.18 5.25 22.64
CA ALA A 113 13.38 5.11 23.86
C ALA A 113 12.52 6.36 24.08
N ALA A 114 11.26 6.18 24.50
CA ALA A 114 10.38 7.26 24.91
C ALA A 114 9.43 6.79 26.03
N GLU A 115 9.06 7.71 26.92
CA GLU A 115 8.21 7.38 28.06
C GLU A 115 6.85 6.80 27.62
N GLY A 116 6.50 5.63 28.16
CA GLY A 116 5.23 4.95 27.88
C GLY A 116 5.20 4.08 26.64
N TYR A 117 6.32 3.93 25.94
CA TYR A 117 6.44 3.11 24.74
C TYR A 117 7.56 2.07 24.89
N PRO A 118 7.42 0.89 24.25
CA PRO A 118 8.53 -0.04 24.11
C PRO A 118 9.71 0.58 23.36
N ASP A 119 10.91 0.25 23.79
CA ASP A 119 12.12 0.63 23.07
C ASP A 119 12.13 0.00 21.67
N PHE A 120 12.69 0.74 20.71
CA PHE A 120 12.90 0.26 19.34
C PHE A 120 14.40 0.25 19.06
N SER A 121 14.95 -0.92 18.72
CA SER A 121 16.38 -1.09 18.44
C SER A 121 16.60 -1.69 17.07
N ALA A 122 17.66 -1.23 16.38
CA ALA A 122 18.08 -1.78 15.10
C ALA A 122 19.59 -1.58 14.88
N ASP A 123 20.16 -2.40 14.01
CA ASP A 123 21.49 -2.20 13.45
C ASP A 123 21.38 -1.27 12.24
N ALA A 124 22.15 -0.18 12.23
CA ALA A 124 22.07 0.82 11.19
C ALA A 124 22.73 0.32 9.90
N TYR A 125 22.03 0.45 8.76
CA TYR A 125 22.64 0.22 7.46
C TYR A 125 23.32 1.49 6.96
N GLU A 126 24.63 1.43 6.73
CA GLU A 126 25.48 2.57 6.38
C GLU A 126 25.84 2.60 4.89
N GLY A 127 25.12 1.83 4.06
CA GLY A 127 25.33 1.71 2.61
C GLY A 127 26.49 0.79 2.25
N VAL A 128 27.08 0.12 3.23
CA VAL A 128 28.13 -0.90 3.07
C VAL A 128 27.90 -2.03 4.07
N ASP A 129 28.34 -3.22 3.71
CA ASP A 129 28.34 -4.35 4.62
C ASP A 129 29.54 -4.26 5.56
N GLY A 130 29.27 -4.29 6.89
CA GLY A 130 30.27 -4.33 7.93
C GLY A 130 30.77 -2.95 8.38
N ALA A 131 31.96 -2.95 9.01
CA ALA A 131 32.50 -1.76 9.67
C ALA A 131 33.03 -0.71 8.69
N THR A 132 32.75 0.56 8.95
CA THR A 132 33.22 1.72 8.19
C THR A 132 33.77 2.82 9.11
N THR A 133 34.47 3.80 8.55
CA THR A 133 34.93 5.00 9.27
C THR A 133 34.05 6.22 8.98
N GLU A 134 33.15 6.14 8.02
CA GLU A 134 32.20 7.18 7.66
C GLU A 134 30.79 6.64 7.92
N HIS A 135 30.11 7.21 8.89
CA HIS A 135 28.80 6.76 9.38
C HIS A 135 27.73 7.70 8.88
N GLU A 136 26.89 7.22 7.95
CA GLU A 136 25.76 7.96 7.37
C GLU A 136 24.54 7.05 7.25
N PHE A 137 23.50 7.31 8.05
CA PHE A 137 22.31 6.46 8.10
C PHE A 137 21.07 7.20 8.61
N LEU A 138 19.90 6.55 8.49
CA LEU A 138 18.68 6.96 9.16
C LEU A 138 18.43 6.14 10.42
N VAL A 139 18.16 6.81 11.54
CA VAL A 139 17.47 6.25 12.68
C VAL A 139 15.97 6.34 12.40
N LEU A 140 15.26 5.22 12.45
CA LEU A 140 13.80 5.17 12.38
C LEU A 140 13.18 5.05 13.77
N GLY A 141 11.87 5.31 13.84
CA GLY A 141 11.05 4.98 15.00
C GLY A 141 10.88 6.08 16.03
N LEU A 142 11.21 7.35 15.68
CA LEU A 142 10.95 8.50 16.56
C LEU A 142 9.44 8.66 16.75
N LEU A 143 9.03 8.81 18.02
CA LEU A 143 7.63 8.98 18.40
C LEU A 143 7.23 10.46 18.36
N PRO A 144 5.98 10.77 17.94
CA PRO A 144 5.53 12.15 17.79
C PRO A 144 5.29 12.84 19.13
N ASP A 145 5.56 14.14 19.18
CA ASP A 145 5.20 15.05 20.28
C ASP A 145 5.68 14.61 21.67
N VAL A 146 6.75 13.81 21.73
CA VAL A 146 7.42 13.38 22.96
C VAL A 146 8.93 13.46 22.81
N THR A 147 9.64 13.58 23.92
CA THR A 147 11.10 13.49 23.92
C THR A 147 11.54 12.06 23.64
N ASN A 148 12.29 11.86 22.57
CA ASN A 148 12.93 10.59 22.20
C ASN A 148 14.39 10.64 22.67
N THR A 149 14.81 9.59 23.36
CA THR A 149 16.22 9.35 23.73
C THR A 149 16.79 8.34 22.74
N ILE A 150 17.69 8.77 21.86
CA ILE A 150 18.37 7.94 20.89
C ILE A 150 19.76 7.59 21.44
N THR A 151 20.00 6.31 21.71
CA THR A 151 21.30 5.79 22.12
C THR A 151 21.96 5.13 20.92
N LEU A 152 23.07 5.70 20.44
CA LEU A 152 23.93 5.10 19.42
C LEU A 152 24.99 4.25 20.11
N THR A 153 25.12 2.98 19.74
CA THR A 153 26.18 2.07 20.19
C THR A 153 27.13 1.83 19.02
N ILE A 154 28.34 2.38 19.13
CA ILE A 154 29.39 2.30 18.12
C ILE A 154 30.34 1.19 18.55
N THR A 155 30.48 0.14 17.74
CA THR A 155 31.28 -1.06 18.04
C THR A 155 32.46 -1.15 17.07
N ASP A 156 33.68 -1.06 17.58
CA ASP A 156 34.90 -1.20 16.79
C ASP A 156 35.18 -2.69 16.43
N GLU A 157 36.09 -2.91 15.48
CA GLU A 157 36.46 -4.27 15.04
C GLU A 157 37.05 -5.18 16.15
N THR A 158 37.45 -4.59 17.28
CA THR A 158 37.95 -5.37 18.45
C THR A 158 36.85 -5.75 19.43
N GLY A 159 35.60 -5.27 19.18
CA GLY A 159 34.45 -5.46 20.04
C GLY A 159 34.35 -4.41 21.17
N GLY A 160 35.19 -3.35 21.11
CA GLY A 160 35.07 -2.20 22.03
C GLY A 160 33.87 -1.34 21.66
N THR A 161 33.04 -0.98 22.64
CA THR A 161 31.84 -0.19 22.43
C THR A 161 31.95 1.22 22.99
N THR A 162 31.37 2.18 22.28
CA THR A 162 31.20 3.56 22.72
C THR A 162 29.77 3.98 22.52
N GLU A 163 29.13 4.55 23.57
CA GLU A 163 27.76 5.02 23.48
C GLU A 163 27.69 6.55 23.33
N ARG A 164 26.72 7.01 22.57
CA ARG A 164 26.33 8.43 22.46
C ARG A 164 24.82 8.54 22.56
N VAL A 165 24.40 9.50 23.36
CA VAL A 165 22.97 9.78 23.61
C VAL A 165 22.59 11.10 22.96
N ILE A 166 21.50 11.09 22.21
CA ILE A 166 20.91 12.23 21.53
C ILE A 166 19.46 12.34 21.99
N GLU A 167 19.06 13.51 22.49
CA GLU A 167 17.66 13.78 22.83
C GLU A 167 17.00 14.59 21.70
N ARG A 168 15.80 14.18 21.28
CA ARG A 168 15.00 14.86 20.26
C ARG A 168 13.53 14.92 20.64
N GLU A 169 12.92 16.09 20.49
CA GLU A 169 11.47 16.19 20.48
C GLU A 169 10.97 15.67 19.13
N GLY A 170 10.10 14.66 19.15
CA GLY A 170 9.56 14.08 17.90
C GLY A 170 8.67 15.06 17.16
N LEU A 171 8.79 15.10 15.84
CA LEU A 171 7.89 15.88 14.99
C LEU A 171 6.45 15.38 15.16
N GLY A 172 5.47 16.26 15.17
CA GLY A 172 4.06 15.90 15.15
C GLY A 172 3.70 15.07 13.92
N LEU A 173 2.61 14.29 14.00
CA LEU A 173 2.08 13.56 12.86
C LEU A 173 1.59 14.53 11.76
N LEU A 174 1.85 14.18 10.51
CA LEU A 174 1.22 14.83 9.35
C LEU A 174 -0.23 14.39 9.20
N GLY A 175 -0.48 13.09 9.36
CA GLY A 175 -1.79 12.47 9.30
C GLY A 175 -2.56 12.48 10.62
N THR A 176 -3.48 11.54 10.77
CA THR A 176 -4.35 11.35 11.95
C THR A 176 -4.36 9.91 12.43
N GLU A 177 -3.36 9.15 12.03
CA GLU A 177 -3.20 7.73 12.37
C GLU A 177 -2.90 7.52 13.85
N GLU A 178 -3.08 6.29 14.29
CA GLU A 178 -2.81 5.89 15.67
C GLU A 178 -1.31 5.64 15.85
N VAL A 179 -0.72 6.23 16.89
CA VAL A 179 0.68 5.98 17.28
C VAL A 179 0.85 4.56 17.83
N ARG A 180 -0.20 3.99 18.39
CA ARG A 180 -0.23 2.62 18.87
C ARG A 180 -1.53 1.94 18.46
N LEU A 181 -1.42 0.84 17.74
CA LEU A 181 -2.54 0.00 17.36
C LEU A 181 -3.11 -0.76 18.57
N GLU A 182 -4.39 -1.06 18.55
CA GLU A 182 -4.96 -2.05 19.44
C GLU A 182 -4.38 -3.43 19.10
N GLN A 183 -4.12 -4.23 20.14
CA GLN A 183 -3.69 -5.63 20.00
C GLN A 183 -4.75 -6.56 20.62
N PRO A 184 -5.78 -6.97 19.86
CA PRO A 184 -6.80 -7.89 20.36
C PRO A 184 -6.24 -9.24 20.80
N VAL A 185 -5.15 -9.70 20.15
CA VAL A 185 -4.38 -10.87 20.56
C VAL A 185 -2.94 -10.45 20.75
N GLN A 186 -2.48 -10.54 22.00
CA GLN A 186 -1.08 -10.28 22.35
C GLN A 186 -0.26 -11.53 22.05
N PRO A 187 0.96 -11.39 21.51
CA PRO A 187 1.85 -12.54 21.35
C PRO A 187 2.22 -13.13 22.71
N ASP A 188 2.43 -14.43 22.75
CA ASP A 188 2.99 -15.09 23.94
C ASP A 188 4.38 -14.55 24.25
N GLU A 189 4.78 -14.59 25.53
CA GLU A 189 6.10 -14.14 25.97
C GLU A 189 7.20 -14.95 25.25
N GLY A 190 8.01 -14.26 24.44
CA GLY A 190 9.10 -14.86 23.65
C GLY A 190 8.65 -15.45 22.32
N ALA A 191 7.42 -15.20 21.89
CA ALA A 191 7.02 -15.52 20.50
C ALA A 191 7.89 -14.74 19.50
N ASP A 192 8.44 -15.47 18.53
CA ASP A 192 9.16 -14.86 17.43
C ASP A 192 8.16 -14.38 16.38
N LEU A 193 7.95 -13.07 16.29
CA LEU A 193 7.11 -12.44 15.27
C LEU A 193 7.93 -11.88 14.10
N GLY A 194 9.27 -12.10 14.09
CA GLY A 194 10.19 -11.47 13.16
C GLY A 194 10.69 -10.11 13.65
N ASN A 195 11.60 -9.53 12.86
CA ASN A 195 12.23 -8.25 13.15
C ASN A 195 11.82 -7.16 12.15
N GLY A 196 10.92 -7.49 11.23
CA GLY A 196 10.42 -6.56 10.22
C GLY A 196 9.45 -5.53 10.78
N LEU A 197 9.11 -4.58 9.92
CA LEU A 197 8.05 -3.63 10.18
C LEU A 197 6.82 -3.97 9.31
N TYR A 198 5.65 -3.94 9.91
CA TYR A 198 4.39 -4.06 9.19
C TYR A 198 4.11 -2.77 8.44
N ALA A 199 4.24 -2.80 7.12
CA ALA A 199 3.92 -1.68 6.26
C ALA A 199 2.44 -1.73 5.86
N ILE A 200 1.66 -0.78 6.37
CA ILE A 200 0.29 -0.52 5.92
C ILE A 200 0.40 0.44 4.74
N LEU A 201 0.02 -0.04 3.55
CA LEU A 201 0.28 0.63 2.28
C LEU A 201 -0.88 1.53 1.83
N GLY A 202 -1.45 2.25 2.77
CA GLY A 202 -2.60 3.11 2.58
C GLY A 202 -3.84 2.58 3.28
N ASN A 203 -4.55 3.46 3.94
CA ASN A 203 -5.81 3.19 4.64
C ASN A 203 -7.00 3.91 3.99
N ASP A 204 -6.85 4.30 2.72
CA ASP A 204 -7.82 5.03 1.92
C ASP A 204 -8.41 6.23 2.67
N SER A 205 -7.54 7.10 3.19
CA SER A 205 -7.99 8.32 3.85
C SER A 205 -8.58 9.31 2.84
N ASP A 206 -9.75 9.87 3.15
CA ASP A 206 -10.36 10.94 2.35
C ASP A 206 -9.56 12.24 2.37
N ASP A 207 -8.63 12.38 3.34
CA ASP A 207 -7.91 13.63 3.58
C ASP A 207 -6.52 13.61 2.93
N GLN A 208 -5.74 12.57 3.22
CA GLN A 208 -4.37 12.39 2.75
C GLN A 208 -3.95 10.94 2.99
N ASP A 209 -3.21 10.36 2.06
CA ASP A 209 -2.73 9.00 2.15
C ASP A 209 -1.28 8.93 2.58
N PHE A 210 -0.96 7.85 3.31
CA PHE A 210 0.36 7.57 3.86
C PHE A 210 0.67 6.08 3.76
N MET A 211 1.95 5.76 3.75
CA MET A 211 2.43 4.44 4.15
C MET A 211 2.89 4.52 5.59
N PHE A 212 2.42 3.59 6.42
CA PHE A 212 2.75 3.52 7.84
C PHE A 212 3.58 2.29 8.12
N TYR A 213 4.59 2.42 8.96
CA TYR A 213 5.39 1.28 9.43
C TYR A 213 5.14 1.10 10.93
N TYR A 214 4.66 -0.09 11.32
CA TYR A 214 4.46 -0.46 12.73
C TYR A 214 5.37 -1.61 13.10
N ASP A 215 5.92 -1.57 14.33
CA ASP A 215 6.66 -2.71 14.87
C ASP A 215 5.74 -3.81 15.42
N ALA A 216 6.33 -4.92 15.86
CA ALA A 216 5.59 -6.05 16.46
C ALA A 216 4.88 -5.69 17.78
N ASN A 217 5.18 -4.54 18.40
CA ASN A 217 4.44 -4.02 19.55
C ASN A 217 3.25 -3.14 19.11
N GLY A 218 2.98 -3.05 17.81
CA GLY A 218 1.95 -2.20 17.24
C GLY A 218 2.23 -0.71 17.38
N VAL A 219 3.51 -0.31 17.50
CA VAL A 219 3.92 1.10 17.64
C VAL A 219 4.41 1.65 16.31
N LEU A 220 3.96 2.84 15.95
CA LEU A 220 4.32 3.53 14.72
C LEU A 220 5.82 3.88 14.71
N ARG A 221 6.51 3.43 13.66
CA ARG A 221 7.95 3.64 13.43
C ARG A 221 8.27 4.37 12.13
N GLY A 222 7.28 4.54 11.24
CA GLY A 222 7.40 5.29 9.99
C GLY A 222 6.08 5.92 9.59
N GLU A 223 6.13 7.15 9.05
CA GLU A 223 5.02 7.86 8.44
C GLU A 223 5.53 8.48 7.14
N VAL A 224 5.21 7.86 6.01
CA VAL A 224 5.66 8.26 4.68
C VAL A 224 4.47 8.81 3.89
N PRO A 225 4.38 10.15 3.70
CA PRO A 225 3.30 10.73 2.92
C PRO A 225 3.43 10.35 1.44
N ILE A 226 2.32 10.06 0.78
CA ILE A 226 2.22 9.82 -0.66
C ILE A 226 1.29 10.85 -1.30
N LEU A 227 1.38 11.00 -2.62
CA LEU A 227 0.65 12.05 -3.34
C LEU A 227 -0.85 11.85 -3.34
N PHE A 228 -1.30 10.63 -3.58
CA PHE A 228 -2.73 10.34 -3.71
C PHE A 228 -3.00 8.84 -3.67
N TYR A 229 -4.12 8.46 -3.08
CA TYR A 229 -4.69 7.14 -3.03
C TYR A 229 -3.91 6.21 -2.12
N ARG A 230 -3.09 5.29 -2.65
CA ARG A 230 -2.32 4.34 -1.85
C ARG A 230 -1.12 3.81 -2.63
N SER A 231 -0.15 3.25 -1.93
CA SER A 231 0.82 2.32 -2.51
C SER A 231 0.26 0.89 -2.49
N HIS A 232 0.87 -0.03 -3.25
CA HIS A 232 0.37 -1.40 -3.37
C HIS A 232 1.37 -2.43 -2.84
N ARG A 233 2.66 -2.13 -2.97
CA ARG A 233 3.78 -2.87 -2.36
C ARG A 233 5.05 -2.03 -2.38
N LEU A 234 6.08 -2.44 -1.64
CA LEU A 234 7.43 -1.93 -1.75
C LEU A 234 8.25 -2.94 -2.54
N LEU A 235 9.00 -2.48 -3.53
CA LEU A 235 9.97 -3.28 -4.27
C LEU A 235 11.35 -2.69 -4.07
N PHE A 236 12.37 -3.53 -3.95
CA PHE A 236 13.76 -3.10 -3.81
C PHE A 236 14.53 -3.55 -5.06
N ASP A 237 15.21 -2.59 -5.72
CA ASP A 237 15.99 -2.89 -6.90
C ASP A 237 17.46 -3.23 -6.56
N ASP A 238 18.22 -3.68 -7.56
CA ASP A 238 19.63 -4.04 -7.42
C ASP A 238 20.53 -2.84 -7.10
N ASP A 239 20.06 -1.61 -7.33
CA ASP A 239 20.74 -0.37 -6.97
C ASP A 239 20.46 0.07 -5.51
N GLY A 240 19.66 -0.70 -4.76
CA GLY A 240 19.28 -0.46 -3.37
C GLY A 240 18.23 0.65 -3.23
N LEU A 241 17.41 0.89 -4.23
CA LEU A 241 16.29 1.83 -4.17
C LEU A 241 14.99 1.10 -3.82
N MET A 242 14.18 1.73 -3.00
CA MET A 242 12.84 1.30 -2.67
C MET A 242 11.83 1.98 -3.61
N TRP A 243 11.14 1.17 -4.41
CA TRP A 243 10.10 1.60 -5.34
C TRP A 243 8.70 1.42 -4.77
N PHE A 244 7.84 2.41 -4.99
CA PHE A 244 6.44 2.39 -4.59
C PHE A 244 5.59 3.30 -5.48
N SER A 245 4.29 3.05 -5.52
CA SER A 245 3.35 3.98 -6.17
C SER A 245 3.10 5.18 -5.26
N ALA A 246 3.46 6.37 -5.74
CA ALA A 246 3.21 7.63 -5.05
C ALA A 246 1.80 8.17 -5.32
N SER A 247 1.19 7.74 -6.42
CA SER A 247 -0.21 7.98 -6.80
C SER A 247 -0.63 6.98 -7.87
N THR A 248 -1.86 7.08 -8.35
CA THR A 248 -2.31 6.31 -9.52
C THR A 248 -1.58 6.67 -10.82
N GLU A 249 -0.89 7.82 -10.85
CA GLU A 249 -0.22 8.34 -12.03
C GLU A 249 1.31 8.31 -11.93
N LYS A 250 1.87 8.05 -10.73
CA LYS A 250 3.30 8.20 -10.47
C LYS A 250 3.89 7.06 -9.68
N MET A 251 5.05 6.58 -10.15
CA MET A 251 5.94 5.73 -9.40
C MET A 251 7.10 6.56 -8.82
N ALA A 252 7.56 6.22 -7.64
CA ALA A 252 8.70 6.85 -6.99
C ALA A 252 9.74 5.81 -6.54
N ALA A 253 11.01 6.19 -6.58
CA ALA A 253 12.11 5.44 -5.99
C ALA A 253 12.82 6.28 -4.94
N MET A 254 13.02 5.70 -3.76
CA MET A 254 13.62 6.32 -2.57
C MET A 254 14.92 5.61 -2.23
N ASP A 255 15.96 6.38 -1.89
CA ASP A 255 17.19 5.82 -1.35
C ASP A 255 17.09 5.53 0.16
N ARG A 256 18.10 4.85 0.72
CA ARG A 256 18.20 4.48 2.14
C ARG A 256 18.17 5.66 3.12
N LEU A 257 18.44 6.88 2.65
CA LEU A 257 18.40 8.11 3.46
C LEU A 257 17.05 8.83 3.37
N GLY A 258 16.07 8.24 2.65
CA GLY A 258 14.73 8.79 2.47
C GLY A 258 14.60 9.79 1.31
N ARG A 259 15.65 9.99 0.49
CA ARG A 259 15.59 10.89 -0.66
C ARG A 259 14.84 10.24 -1.81
N LEU A 260 13.88 10.93 -2.40
CA LEU A 260 13.28 10.53 -3.67
C LEU A 260 14.26 10.83 -4.81
N VAL A 261 14.81 9.78 -5.40
CA VAL A 261 15.81 9.86 -6.47
C VAL A 261 15.22 9.73 -7.86
N LYS A 262 14.08 9.05 -7.98
CA LYS A 262 13.30 8.97 -9.22
C LYS A 262 11.83 9.23 -8.91
N ILE A 263 11.17 10.00 -9.78
CA ILE A 263 9.73 10.26 -9.77
C ILE A 263 9.29 10.16 -11.22
N LEU A 264 8.62 9.06 -11.57
CA LEU A 264 8.26 8.73 -12.94
C LEU A 264 6.75 8.83 -13.12
N ASP A 265 6.33 9.52 -14.17
CA ASP A 265 4.94 9.75 -14.53
C ASP A 265 4.49 8.74 -15.58
N LEU A 266 3.30 8.15 -15.42
CA LEU A 266 2.70 7.23 -16.39
C LEU A 266 2.12 7.94 -17.62
N GLY A 267 2.11 9.28 -17.62
CA GLY A 267 1.59 10.11 -18.70
C GLY A 267 0.06 10.19 -18.71
N ASP A 268 -0.48 10.72 -19.81
CA ASP A 268 -1.92 11.03 -19.94
C ASP A 268 -2.76 9.81 -20.38
N ARG A 269 -2.11 8.67 -20.65
CA ARG A 269 -2.79 7.51 -21.24
C ARG A 269 -3.18 6.45 -20.22
N TYR A 270 -2.38 6.25 -19.19
CA TYR A 270 -2.56 5.16 -18.25
C TYR A 270 -2.59 5.64 -16.81
N ILE A 271 -3.39 4.97 -15.99
CA ILE A 271 -3.30 5.04 -14.53
C ILE A 271 -3.05 3.64 -13.97
N LEU A 272 -2.21 3.58 -12.94
CA LEU A 272 -1.94 2.37 -12.16
C LEU A 272 -3.16 2.00 -11.32
N HIS A 273 -3.38 0.71 -11.17
CA HIS A 273 -4.26 0.16 -10.14
C HIS A 273 -3.67 -1.12 -9.53
N HIS A 274 -4.04 -1.42 -8.31
CA HIS A 274 -3.89 -2.64 -7.56
C HIS A 274 -2.50 -3.24 -7.40
N ASP A 275 -1.65 -3.36 -8.43
CA ASP A 275 -0.38 -4.06 -8.28
C ASP A 275 0.66 -3.75 -9.37
N TYR A 276 1.92 -4.09 -9.06
CA TYR A 276 3.07 -4.03 -9.96
C TYR A 276 4.19 -4.97 -9.50
N ALA A 277 5.05 -5.36 -10.43
CA ALA A 277 6.21 -6.22 -10.18
C ALA A 277 7.40 -5.77 -11.03
N PHE A 278 8.63 -6.17 -10.68
CA PHE A 278 9.78 -6.02 -11.57
C PHE A 278 9.80 -7.11 -12.65
N ASP A 279 10.21 -6.72 -13.86
CA ASP A 279 10.70 -7.66 -14.86
C ASP A 279 12.17 -8.07 -14.56
N ALA A 280 12.72 -8.97 -15.36
CA ALA A 280 14.11 -9.43 -15.22
C ALA A 280 15.18 -8.33 -15.42
N ASN A 281 14.80 -7.16 -15.94
CA ASN A 281 15.66 -6.01 -16.18
C ASN A 281 15.40 -4.86 -15.19
N GLN A 282 14.68 -5.12 -14.10
CA GLN A 282 14.30 -4.13 -13.08
C GLN A 282 13.39 -3.00 -13.61
N ASN A 283 12.67 -3.23 -14.72
CA ASN A 283 11.59 -2.33 -15.11
C ASN A 283 10.30 -2.73 -14.39
N LEU A 284 9.38 -1.79 -14.24
CA LEU A 284 8.11 -2.03 -13.58
C LEU A 284 7.05 -2.50 -14.59
N VAL A 285 6.50 -3.68 -14.35
CA VAL A 285 5.30 -4.18 -15.03
C VAL A 285 4.10 -3.87 -14.15
N LEU A 286 3.15 -3.11 -14.67
CA LEU A 286 2.07 -2.48 -13.92
C LEU A 286 0.71 -2.97 -14.41
N LEU A 287 -0.21 -3.25 -13.51
CA LEU A 287 -1.63 -3.31 -13.81
C LEU A 287 -2.16 -1.90 -14.05
N ALA A 288 -2.84 -1.67 -15.17
CA ALA A 288 -3.23 -0.33 -15.59
C ALA A 288 -4.67 -0.26 -16.15
N THR A 289 -5.22 0.93 -16.08
CA THR A 289 -6.39 1.34 -16.85
C THR A 289 -5.96 2.30 -17.93
N GLU A 290 -6.34 2.05 -19.18
CA GLU A 290 -6.18 3.01 -20.26
C GLU A 290 -7.29 4.06 -20.20
N LEU A 291 -6.90 5.33 -20.08
CA LEU A 291 -7.82 6.46 -19.99
C LEU A 291 -8.49 6.76 -21.34
N ASN A 292 -9.68 7.33 -21.27
CA ASN A 292 -10.42 7.82 -22.44
C ASN A 292 -10.76 6.75 -23.50
N ARG A 293 -10.82 5.48 -23.12
CA ARG A 293 -11.29 4.40 -23.99
C ARG A 293 -12.76 4.60 -24.35
N SER A 294 -13.09 4.37 -25.63
CA SER A 294 -14.47 4.53 -26.13
C SER A 294 -15.43 3.45 -25.62
N ASP A 295 -14.91 2.29 -25.19
CA ASP A 295 -15.70 1.17 -24.64
C ASP A 295 -15.90 1.29 -23.13
N GLY A 296 -15.20 2.22 -22.46
CA GLY A 296 -15.30 2.42 -21.01
C GLY A 296 -14.63 1.33 -20.17
N CYS A 297 -13.86 0.41 -20.78
CA CYS A 297 -13.15 -0.63 -20.04
C CYS A 297 -12.11 -0.06 -19.09
N VAL A 298 -12.00 -0.69 -17.91
CA VAL A 298 -11.03 -0.35 -16.87
C VAL A 298 -10.38 -1.62 -16.32
N GLN A 299 -9.17 -1.47 -15.76
CA GLN A 299 -8.47 -2.50 -15.00
C GLN A 299 -8.17 -3.79 -15.80
N ASP A 300 -7.94 -3.64 -17.09
CA ASP A 300 -7.75 -4.73 -18.05
C ASP A 300 -6.47 -4.57 -18.91
N GLN A 301 -5.56 -3.68 -18.51
CA GLN A 301 -4.31 -3.42 -19.23
C GLN A 301 -3.09 -3.83 -18.40
N ILE A 302 -2.05 -4.31 -19.10
CA ILE A 302 -0.71 -4.49 -18.54
C ILE A 302 0.25 -3.61 -19.31
N VAL A 303 1.02 -2.79 -18.61
CA VAL A 303 2.00 -1.87 -19.19
C VAL A 303 3.36 -2.02 -18.53
N LYS A 304 4.43 -1.69 -19.26
CA LYS A 304 5.79 -1.61 -18.72
C LYS A 304 6.23 -0.16 -18.61
N LEU A 305 6.75 0.21 -17.44
CA LEU A 305 7.45 1.45 -17.19
C LEU A 305 8.94 1.18 -17.10
N ASP A 306 9.69 1.72 -18.05
CA ASP A 306 11.15 1.69 -18.04
C ASP A 306 11.66 2.60 -16.92
N THR A 307 12.36 2.02 -15.96
CA THR A 307 12.78 2.71 -14.72
C THR A 307 13.90 3.72 -14.92
N ASP A 308 14.61 3.66 -16.05
CA ASP A 308 15.67 4.63 -16.40
C ASP A 308 15.15 5.80 -17.20
N THR A 309 14.27 5.55 -18.17
CA THR A 309 13.82 6.57 -19.11
C THR A 309 12.43 7.12 -18.80
N GLY A 310 11.66 6.47 -17.94
CA GLY A 310 10.25 6.79 -17.67
C GLY A 310 9.30 6.47 -18.84
N LYS A 311 9.77 5.71 -19.85
CA LYS A 311 8.93 5.36 -20.99
C LYS A 311 7.91 4.29 -20.61
N VAL A 312 6.62 4.59 -20.85
CA VAL A 312 5.55 3.60 -20.72
C VAL A 312 5.32 2.90 -22.07
N THR A 313 5.26 1.56 -22.02
CA THR A 313 5.02 0.70 -23.18
C THR A 313 3.87 -0.26 -22.86
N PRO A 314 2.77 -0.31 -23.68
CA PRO A 314 1.73 -1.32 -23.50
C PRO A 314 2.29 -2.71 -23.79
N LEU A 315 1.94 -3.68 -22.93
CA LEU A 315 2.30 -5.08 -23.11
C LEU A 315 1.08 -5.91 -23.57
N LEU A 316 -0.05 -5.76 -22.88
CA LEU A 316 -1.23 -6.58 -23.15
C LEU A 316 -2.53 -5.83 -22.83
N ASP A 317 -3.49 -5.86 -23.78
CA ASP A 317 -4.91 -5.58 -23.56
C ASP A 317 -5.63 -6.92 -23.40
N MET A 318 -6.18 -7.17 -22.21
CA MET A 318 -6.86 -8.44 -21.93
C MET A 318 -8.14 -8.61 -22.76
N GLY A 319 -8.75 -7.51 -23.19
CA GLY A 319 -9.89 -7.57 -24.11
C GLY A 319 -9.55 -8.12 -25.49
N ASP A 320 -8.28 -8.01 -25.92
CA ASP A 320 -7.80 -8.66 -27.15
C ASP A 320 -7.53 -10.16 -26.93
N MET A 321 -7.16 -10.57 -25.71
CA MET A 321 -6.93 -11.97 -25.37
C MET A 321 -8.22 -12.74 -25.10
N PHE A 322 -9.20 -12.12 -24.45
CA PHE A 322 -10.48 -12.74 -24.05
C PHE A 322 -11.71 -12.02 -24.62
N PRO A 323 -11.79 -11.80 -25.96
CA PRO A 323 -12.84 -10.99 -26.55
C PRO A 323 -14.24 -11.61 -26.36
N GLU A 324 -14.36 -12.94 -26.42
CA GLU A 324 -15.64 -13.63 -26.25
C GLU A 324 -16.15 -13.54 -24.81
N TYR A 325 -15.27 -13.72 -23.82
CA TYR A 325 -15.63 -13.57 -22.41
C TYR A 325 -16.06 -12.13 -22.11
N LYS A 326 -15.25 -11.14 -22.50
CA LYS A 326 -15.56 -9.72 -22.33
C LYS A 326 -16.95 -9.39 -22.90
N MET A 327 -17.24 -9.82 -24.11
CA MET A 327 -18.54 -9.57 -24.77
C MET A 327 -19.71 -10.34 -24.11
N SER A 328 -19.46 -11.37 -23.33
CA SER A 328 -20.49 -12.10 -22.57
C SER A 328 -20.88 -11.42 -21.27
N THR A 329 -20.09 -10.44 -20.80
CA THR A 329 -20.34 -9.71 -19.57
C THR A 329 -21.36 -8.59 -19.75
N ASP A 330 -22.07 -8.24 -18.66
CA ASP A 330 -23.06 -7.17 -18.67
C ASP A 330 -22.42 -5.81 -18.43
N HIS A 331 -22.52 -4.94 -19.42
CA HIS A 331 -22.07 -3.54 -19.30
C HIS A 331 -23.07 -2.68 -18.52
N ALA A 332 -24.32 -3.13 -18.37
CA ALA A 332 -25.37 -2.37 -17.71
C ALA A 332 -25.38 -2.50 -16.16
N GLY A 333 -24.54 -3.36 -15.57
CA GLY A 333 -24.42 -3.51 -14.11
C GLY A 333 -23.79 -2.33 -13.38
N ILE A 334 -23.40 -1.30 -14.13
CA ILE A 334 -22.81 -0.07 -13.56
C ILE A 334 -23.94 0.80 -13.03
N ASP A 335 -23.90 1.10 -11.74
CA ASP A 335 -24.82 2.05 -11.10
C ASP A 335 -24.58 3.46 -11.67
N GLU A 336 -25.47 3.93 -12.53
CA GLU A 336 -25.40 5.26 -13.12
C GLU A 336 -25.49 6.39 -12.06
N SER A 337 -25.90 6.07 -10.83
CA SER A 337 -25.91 7.02 -9.72
C SER A 337 -24.53 7.19 -9.07
N ASP A 338 -23.59 6.25 -9.25
CA ASP A 338 -22.21 6.38 -8.84
C ASP A 338 -21.40 7.04 -9.95
N LEU A 339 -21.13 8.33 -9.81
CA LEU A 339 -20.35 9.11 -10.77
C LEU A 339 -18.91 8.56 -10.95
N SER A 340 -18.39 7.84 -9.97
CA SER A 340 -17.06 7.17 -10.07
C SER A 340 -17.11 5.93 -10.95
N ALA A 341 -18.26 5.26 -11.02
CA ALA A 341 -18.48 4.05 -11.81
C ALA A 341 -19.17 4.30 -13.16
N THR A 342 -19.78 5.50 -13.35
CA THR A 342 -20.52 5.84 -14.57
C THR A 342 -19.65 5.71 -15.82
N GLY A 343 -20.05 4.83 -16.73
CA GLY A 343 -19.34 4.56 -17.99
C GLY A 343 -18.10 3.68 -17.84
N LYS A 344 -17.85 3.07 -16.70
CA LYS A 344 -16.75 2.13 -16.48
C LYS A 344 -17.22 0.69 -16.65
N TRP A 345 -16.47 -0.09 -17.42
CA TRP A 345 -16.71 -1.51 -17.64
C TRP A 345 -15.57 -2.34 -17.05
N ASP A 346 -15.73 -2.74 -15.79
CA ASP A 346 -14.76 -3.51 -15.00
C ASP A 346 -15.08 -5.00 -15.08
N TRP A 347 -14.76 -5.60 -16.23
CA TRP A 347 -15.21 -6.94 -16.58
C TRP A 347 -14.31 -8.06 -16.07
N ILE A 348 -13.05 -7.75 -15.66
CA ILE A 348 -12.06 -8.74 -15.22
C ILE A 348 -11.41 -8.37 -13.88
N HIS A 349 -11.11 -7.11 -13.65
CA HIS A 349 -10.61 -6.56 -12.39
C HIS A 349 -9.36 -7.27 -11.85
N PHE A 350 -8.22 -7.06 -12.50
CA PHE A 350 -6.97 -7.58 -11.99
C PHE A 350 -6.56 -6.90 -10.70
N ASN A 351 -6.16 -7.71 -9.70
CA ASN A 351 -5.72 -7.22 -8.41
C ASN A 351 -4.32 -7.68 -7.98
N THR A 352 -3.70 -8.58 -8.73
CA THR A 352 -2.33 -9.04 -8.48
C THR A 352 -1.62 -9.36 -9.77
N ILE A 353 -0.33 -9.02 -9.84
CA ILE A 353 0.60 -9.45 -10.87
C ILE A 353 1.90 -9.95 -10.25
N GLN A 354 2.39 -11.11 -10.72
CA GLN A 354 3.71 -11.64 -10.41
C GLN A 354 4.44 -11.92 -11.72
N MET A 355 5.68 -11.45 -11.83
CA MET A 355 6.56 -11.86 -12.94
C MET A 355 7.35 -13.08 -12.51
N LEU A 356 7.35 -14.11 -13.34
CA LEU A 356 8.06 -15.35 -13.10
C LEU A 356 9.45 -15.31 -13.74
N PRO A 357 10.40 -16.14 -13.27
CA PRO A 357 11.78 -16.15 -13.79
C PRO A 357 11.91 -16.44 -15.30
N ASP A 358 10.94 -17.13 -15.88
CA ASP A 358 10.87 -17.47 -17.31
C ASP A 358 10.28 -16.35 -18.19
N GLY A 359 9.87 -15.22 -17.61
CA GLY A 359 9.26 -14.10 -18.30
C GLY A 359 7.74 -14.21 -18.46
N SER A 360 7.13 -15.27 -17.92
CA SER A 360 5.67 -15.37 -17.81
C SER A 360 5.13 -14.50 -16.66
N ALA A 361 3.83 -14.27 -16.65
CA ALA A 361 3.14 -13.52 -15.61
C ALA A 361 1.98 -14.31 -15.02
N LEU A 362 1.85 -14.30 -13.69
CA LEU A 362 0.67 -14.76 -12.97
C LEU A 362 -0.20 -13.55 -12.59
N LEU A 363 -1.48 -13.66 -12.89
CA LEU A 363 -2.50 -12.63 -12.66
C LEU A 363 -3.61 -13.19 -11.79
N SER A 364 -4.15 -12.38 -10.90
CA SER A 364 -5.39 -12.67 -10.18
C SER A 364 -6.51 -11.76 -10.66
N ALA A 365 -7.61 -12.36 -11.13
CA ALA A 365 -8.78 -11.67 -11.64
C ALA A 365 -9.95 -11.84 -10.66
N ARG A 366 -10.37 -10.74 -10.01
CA ARG A 366 -11.43 -10.77 -8.99
C ARG A 366 -12.81 -11.08 -9.58
N GLU A 367 -13.19 -10.42 -10.67
CA GLU A 367 -14.53 -10.56 -11.26
C GLU A 367 -14.81 -11.97 -11.79
N THR A 368 -13.75 -12.71 -12.12
CA THR A 368 -13.84 -14.08 -12.61
C THR A 368 -13.44 -15.12 -11.56
N SER A 369 -12.94 -14.70 -10.40
CA SER A 369 -12.35 -15.58 -9.38
C SER A 369 -11.32 -16.56 -9.98
N THR A 370 -10.49 -16.06 -10.93
CA THR A 370 -9.58 -16.90 -11.72
C THR A 370 -8.14 -16.41 -11.55
N ILE A 371 -7.21 -17.36 -11.39
CA ILE A 371 -5.77 -17.12 -11.52
C ILE A 371 -5.42 -17.45 -12.97
N ILE A 372 -4.65 -16.59 -13.63
CA ILE A 372 -4.35 -16.69 -15.06
C ILE A 372 -2.84 -16.61 -15.25
N LYS A 373 -2.24 -17.57 -15.94
CA LYS A 373 -0.84 -17.49 -16.36
C LYS A 373 -0.73 -17.11 -17.84
N ILE A 374 0.09 -16.11 -18.11
CA ILE A 374 0.39 -15.60 -19.44
C ILE A 374 1.86 -15.84 -19.75
N ASP A 375 2.15 -16.60 -20.80
CA ASP A 375 3.50 -16.82 -21.30
C ASP A 375 3.97 -15.66 -22.16
N ASP A 376 5.30 -15.43 -22.18
CA ASP A 376 6.01 -14.48 -23.04
C ASP A 376 5.38 -13.07 -23.02
N LEU A 377 5.07 -12.56 -21.81
CA LEU A 377 4.32 -11.30 -21.63
C LEU A 377 4.95 -10.12 -22.39
N GLU A 378 6.27 -10.06 -22.48
CA GLU A 378 6.99 -8.97 -23.16
C GLU A 378 7.24 -9.22 -24.66
N GLY A 379 6.95 -10.41 -25.14
CA GLY A 379 7.16 -10.81 -26.54
C GLY A 379 5.85 -10.98 -27.31
N THR A 380 5.32 -12.21 -27.30
CA THR A 380 4.04 -12.55 -27.92
C THR A 380 3.17 -13.21 -26.85
N PRO A 381 2.42 -12.42 -26.06
CA PRO A 381 1.63 -12.95 -24.94
C PRO A 381 0.64 -14.02 -25.37
N THR A 382 0.67 -15.17 -24.72
CA THR A 382 -0.28 -16.26 -24.91
C THR A 382 -0.78 -16.79 -23.57
N LEU A 383 -2.05 -17.19 -23.51
CA LEU A 383 -2.60 -17.89 -22.35
C LEU A 383 -1.91 -19.24 -22.22
N ASP A 384 -1.36 -19.53 -21.03
CA ASP A 384 -0.79 -20.84 -20.70
C ASP A 384 -1.88 -21.71 -20.01
N TYR A 385 -2.35 -21.28 -18.85
CA TYR A 385 -3.41 -21.96 -18.13
C TYR A 385 -4.21 -21.03 -17.21
N MET A 386 -5.31 -21.56 -16.67
CA MET A 386 -6.12 -20.94 -15.63
C MET A 386 -6.35 -21.86 -14.43
N ILE A 387 -6.61 -21.27 -13.24
CA ILE A 387 -7.04 -21.95 -12.01
C ILE A 387 -8.29 -21.26 -11.49
N GLY A 388 -9.32 -22.02 -11.13
CA GLY A 388 -10.60 -21.53 -10.60
C GLY A 388 -11.76 -22.34 -11.10
N GLU A 389 -13.00 -21.84 -10.95
CA GLU A 389 -14.22 -22.51 -11.38
C GLU A 389 -14.46 -22.33 -12.90
N PRO A 390 -14.34 -23.40 -13.73
CA PRO A 390 -14.42 -23.25 -15.20
C PRO A 390 -15.78 -22.75 -15.70
N SER A 391 -16.86 -23.00 -14.96
CA SER A 391 -18.22 -22.60 -15.40
C SER A 391 -18.41 -21.08 -15.44
N VAL A 392 -17.53 -20.30 -14.80
CA VAL A 392 -17.49 -18.83 -14.96
C VAL A 392 -17.18 -18.45 -16.41
N TRP A 393 -16.39 -19.26 -17.11
CA TRP A 393 -15.97 -19.06 -18.51
C TRP A 393 -16.78 -19.88 -19.51
N ALA A 394 -17.89 -20.47 -19.08
CA ALA A 394 -18.72 -21.33 -19.90
C ALA A 394 -19.17 -20.66 -21.21
N GLY A 395 -19.01 -21.39 -22.31
CA GLY A 395 -19.36 -20.92 -23.65
C GLY A 395 -18.31 -20.01 -24.31
N THR A 396 -17.14 -19.84 -23.70
CA THR A 396 -15.98 -19.19 -24.30
C THR A 396 -14.91 -20.20 -24.70
N PRO A 397 -13.95 -19.86 -25.57
CA PRO A 397 -12.84 -20.76 -25.92
C PRO A 397 -11.99 -21.18 -24.71
N GLN A 398 -11.97 -20.39 -23.64
CA GLN A 398 -11.14 -20.57 -22.46
C GLN A 398 -11.75 -21.55 -21.42
N GLU A 399 -12.95 -22.03 -21.61
CA GLU A 399 -13.60 -23.00 -20.69
C GLU A 399 -12.77 -24.29 -20.48
N ASP A 400 -11.96 -24.67 -21.48
CA ASP A 400 -11.11 -25.86 -21.47
C ASP A 400 -9.64 -25.57 -21.07
N ASP A 401 -9.26 -24.33 -20.77
CA ASP A 401 -7.86 -23.93 -20.50
C ASP A 401 -7.48 -23.98 -19.00
N PHE A 402 -8.27 -24.71 -18.20
CA PHE A 402 -8.03 -24.83 -16.76
C PHE A 402 -7.15 -26.02 -16.41
N LEU A 403 -6.24 -25.83 -15.45
CA LEU A 403 -5.56 -26.95 -14.80
C LEU A 403 -6.57 -27.85 -14.10
N THR A 404 -6.28 -29.14 -14.09
CA THR A 404 -7.12 -30.14 -13.40
C THR A 404 -6.93 -30.04 -11.90
N LYS A 405 -8.02 -29.80 -11.17
CA LYS A 405 -8.05 -29.82 -9.71
C LYS A 405 -7.88 -31.24 -9.19
N VAL A 406 -6.91 -31.48 -8.31
CA VAL A 406 -6.63 -32.78 -7.67
C VAL A 406 -6.90 -32.67 -6.17
N GLY A 407 -7.95 -33.32 -5.70
CA GLY A 407 -8.40 -33.28 -4.31
C GLY A 407 -9.85 -32.80 -4.19
N ASP A 408 -10.35 -32.80 -2.96
CA ASP A 408 -11.69 -32.35 -2.61
C ASP A 408 -11.58 -31.06 -1.79
N PHE A 409 -11.55 -29.93 -2.49
CA PHE A 409 -11.52 -28.58 -1.91
C PHE A 409 -12.29 -27.62 -2.82
N PRO A 410 -12.90 -26.55 -2.28
CA PRO A 410 -13.62 -25.56 -3.09
C PRO A 410 -12.65 -24.70 -3.91
N ASP A 411 -13.11 -24.14 -5.01
CA ASP A 411 -12.40 -23.07 -5.73
C ASP A 411 -12.48 -21.75 -4.97
N THR A 412 -11.64 -20.79 -5.34
CA THR A 412 -11.57 -19.48 -4.69
C THR A 412 -12.74 -18.57 -5.08
N GLY A 413 -13.05 -17.60 -4.22
CA GLY A 413 -14.02 -16.53 -4.48
C GLY A 413 -13.41 -15.13 -4.32
N GLY A 414 -13.12 -14.45 -5.44
CA GLY A 414 -12.65 -13.07 -5.44
C GLY A 414 -11.25 -12.85 -4.83
N GLN A 415 -10.37 -13.83 -4.93
CA GLN A 415 -9.05 -13.89 -4.29
C GLN A 415 -8.17 -12.65 -4.57
N HIS A 416 -7.26 -12.35 -3.62
CA HIS A 416 -6.27 -11.27 -3.70
C HIS A 416 -4.87 -11.78 -3.33
N SER A 417 -3.85 -11.00 -3.67
CA SER A 417 -2.43 -11.21 -3.31
C SER A 417 -1.90 -12.60 -3.68
N VAL A 418 -2.30 -13.14 -4.84
CA VAL A 418 -1.73 -14.40 -5.35
C VAL A 418 -0.23 -14.22 -5.52
N THR A 419 0.55 -15.07 -4.87
CA THR A 419 2.00 -14.98 -4.85
C THR A 419 2.63 -16.31 -5.25
N TYR A 420 3.59 -16.23 -6.17
CA TYR A 420 4.41 -17.35 -6.63
C TYR A 420 5.54 -17.62 -5.64
N VAL A 421 5.79 -18.89 -5.35
CA VAL A 421 6.89 -19.35 -4.50
C VAL A 421 7.65 -20.47 -5.22
N ASP A 422 8.88 -20.17 -5.58
CA ASP A 422 9.82 -21.18 -6.05
C ASP A 422 10.40 -21.94 -4.84
N ASP A 423 10.32 -23.27 -4.88
CA ASP A 423 10.91 -24.12 -3.85
C ASP A 423 11.85 -25.12 -4.51
N PRO A 424 13.17 -25.02 -4.27
CA PRO A 424 14.16 -25.88 -4.89
C PRO A 424 14.02 -27.38 -4.50
N ALA A 425 13.16 -27.71 -3.53
CA ALA A 425 12.84 -29.08 -3.19
C ALA A 425 11.80 -29.73 -4.12
N LEU A 426 11.11 -28.93 -4.93
CA LEU A 426 10.13 -29.41 -5.90
C LEU A 426 10.79 -29.90 -7.20
N SER A 427 10.02 -30.62 -8.00
CA SER A 427 10.43 -31.04 -9.35
C SER A 427 10.31 -29.90 -10.35
N ASP A 428 11.04 -29.98 -11.47
CA ASP A 428 10.92 -29.01 -12.57
C ASP A 428 9.45 -28.89 -13.03
N GLY A 429 8.97 -27.66 -13.15
CA GLY A 429 7.58 -27.35 -13.49
C GLY A 429 6.59 -27.41 -12.31
N GLN A 430 7.10 -27.60 -11.09
CA GLN A 430 6.31 -27.49 -9.87
C GLN A 430 6.69 -26.26 -9.07
N TYR A 431 5.70 -25.61 -8.46
CA TYR A 431 5.86 -24.47 -7.57
C TYR A 431 4.62 -24.29 -6.69
N TYR A 432 4.74 -23.43 -5.68
CA TYR A 432 3.58 -23.08 -4.88
C TYR A 432 2.98 -21.74 -5.29
N LEU A 433 1.66 -21.64 -5.11
CA LEU A 433 0.93 -20.37 -5.07
C LEU A 433 0.29 -20.23 -3.70
N TYR A 434 0.40 -19.09 -3.06
CA TYR A 434 -0.43 -18.76 -1.92
C TYR A 434 -1.23 -17.50 -2.15
N MET A 435 -2.32 -17.33 -1.39
CA MET A 435 -3.22 -16.20 -1.57
C MET A 435 -4.12 -15.96 -0.37
N PHE A 436 -4.71 -14.77 -0.32
CA PHE A 436 -5.90 -14.49 0.45
C PHE A 436 -7.12 -14.82 -0.41
N ASP A 437 -7.86 -15.87 -0.06
CA ASP A 437 -9.14 -16.17 -0.67
C ASP A 437 -10.24 -15.41 0.10
N ASN A 438 -10.84 -14.41 -0.54
CA ASN A 438 -11.92 -13.63 0.05
C ASN A 438 -13.16 -14.49 0.31
N ASN A 439 -13.27 -15.63 -0.35
CA ASN A 439 -14.42 -16.53 -0.29
C ASN A 439 -15.75 -15.78 -0.57
N TYR A 440 -15.69 -14.82 -1.50
CA TYR A 440 -16.82 -13.98 -1.86
C TYR A 440 -17.21 -14.16 -3.33
N GLY A 441 -18.32 -14.84 -3.57
CA GLY A 441 -18.88 -15.07 -4.89
C GLY A 441 -19.71 -13.87 -5.35
N SER A 442 -19.10 -13.00 -6.15
CA SER A 442 -19.76 -11.85 -6.75
C SER A 442 -18.98 -11.39 -7.97
N ALA A 443 -19.69 -11.03 -9.04
CA ALA A 443 -19.15 -10.31 -10.17
C ALA A 443 -20.13 -9.20 -10.57
N GLN A 444 -19.64 -7.97 -10.66
CA GLN A 444 -20.49 -6.82 -11.01
C GLN A 444 -21.04 -6.94 -12.43
N THR A 445 -20.22 -7.48 -13.34
CA THR A 445 -20.54 -7.63 -14.76
C THR A 445 -21.15 -8.99 -15.11
N ARG A 446 -21.35 -9.86 -14.13
CA ARG A 446 -22.06 -11.16 -14.25
C ARG A 446 -23.07 -11.33 -13.10
N PRO A 447 -24.05 -10.41 -12.94
CA PRO A 447 -24.96 -10.42 -11.80
C PRO A 447 -25.87 -11.66 -11.74
N ASP A 448 -26.09 -12.31 -12.87
CA ASP A 448 -26.93 -13.51 -12.97
C ASP A 448 -26.15 -14.82 -12.80
N PHE A 449 -24.82 -14.78 -12.63
CA PHE A 449 -24.04 -15.98 -12.40
C PHE A 449 -24.32 -16.56 -11.00
N ASP A 450 -24.64 -17.84 -10.94
CA ASP A 450 -24.91 -18.56 -9.69
C ASP A 450 -23.60 -19.01 -9.03
N TRP A 451 -23.03 -18.17 -8.19
CA TRP A 451 -21.80 -18.47 -7.46
C TRP A 451 -21.90 -19.65 -6.50
N THR A 452 -23.11 -20.15 -6.20
CA THR A 452 -23.28 -21.33 -5.32
C THR A 452 -22.80 -22.64 -5.96
N VAL A 453 -22.32 -22.61 -7.20
CA VAL A 453 -21.58 -23.72 -7.82
C VAL A 453 -20.26 -24.00 -7.09
N ILE A 454 -19.68 -22.99 -6.41
CA ILE A 454 -18.53 -23.16 -5.52
C ILE A 454 -19.04 -23.51 -4.12
N ASP A 455 -18.65 -24.66 -3.60
CA ASP A 455 -19.08 -25.12 -2.27
C ASP A 455 -18.55 -24.20 -1.17
N GLY A 456 -19.42 -23.82 -0.23
CA GLY A 456 -19.05 -22.95 0.88
C GLY A 456 -18.87 -21.46 0.57
N ILE A 457 -19.07 -21.05 -0.70
CA ILE A 457 -18.91 -19.64 -1.11
C ILE A 457 -19.87 -18.71 -0.36
N VAL A 458 -19.41 -17.56 0.05
CA VAL A 458 -20.22 -16.50 0.67
C VAL A 458 -20.68 -15.52 -0.42
N THR A 459 -21.98 -15.28 -0.52
CA THR A 459 -22.56 -14.33 -1.50
C THR A 459 -23.04 -13.04 -0.88
N LYS A 460 -22.74 -12.81 0.41
CA LYS A 460 -23.12 -11.61 1.15
C LYS A 460 -21.91 -10.74 1.43
N TYR A 461 -21.96 -9.49 1.01
CA TYR A 461 -20.89 -8.52 1.19
C TYR A 461 -20.58 -8.15 2.66
N SER A 462 -21.58 -8.20 3.54
CA SER A 462 -21.43 -7.71 4.91
C SER A 462 -20.44 -8.54 5.73
N ILE A 463 -19.44 -7.89 6.30
CA ILE A 463 -18.49 -8.51 7.25
C ILE A 463 -19.17 -9.06 8.52
N ALA A 464 -20.40 -8.64 8.81
CA ALA A 464 -21.22 -9.16 9.91
C ALA A 464 -22.05 -10.39 9.53
N THR A 465 -21.82 -10.99 8.35
CA THR A 465 -22.52 -12.21 7.93
C THR A 465 -22.13 -13.37 8.85
N GLU A 466 -23.14 -13.95 9.50
CA GLU A 466 -22.93 -15.08 10.42
C GLU A 466 -22.38 -16.31 9.68
N GLY A 467 -21.29 -16.88 10.20
CA GLY A 467 -20.63 -18.04 9.63
C GLY A 467 -19.78 -17.75 8.39
N ALA A 468 -19.67 -16.47 7.96
CA ALA A 468 -18.78 -16.11 6.87
C ALA A 468 -17.31 -16.08 7.32
N TYR A 469 -16.44 -16.53 6.45
CA TYR A 469 -14.99 -16.56 6.65
C TYR A 469 -14.30 -16.32 5.31
N SER A 470 -13.08 -15.80 5.36
CA SER A 470 -12.09 -15.83 4.29
C SER A 470 -11.02 -16.87 4.63
N GLN A 471 -10.11 -17.18 3.70
CA GLN A 471 -9.08 -18.18 3.94
C GLN A 471 -7.71 -17.73 3.46
N TYR A 472 -6.66 -18.12 4.17
CA TYR A 472 -5.38 -18.35 3.55
C TYR A 472 -5.44 -19.66 2.79
N ARG A 473 -4.88 -19.70 1.56
CA ARG A 473 -4.76 -20.93 0.77
C ARG A 473 -3.39 -21.04 0.14
N ARG A 474 -2.89 -22.28 0.07
CA ARG A 474 -1.65 -22.60 -0.63
C ARG A 474 -1.88 -23.78 -1.57
N TYR A 475 -1.54 -23.60 -2.83
CA TYR A 475 -1.64 -24.61 -3.88
C TYR A 475 -0.25 -25.06 -4.32
N LEU A 476 -0.09 -26.37 -4.57
CA LEU A 476 0.97 -26.93 -5.38
C LEU A 476 0.47 -26.99 -6.83
N VAL A 477 1.13 -26.29 -7.71
CA VAL A 477 0.93 -26.36 -9.16
C VAL A 477 1.94 -27.33 -9.76
N ASP A 478 1.50 -28.19 -10.67
CA ASP A 478 2.33 -29.08 -11.48
C ASP A 478 1.98 -28.87 -12.96
N GLU A 479 2.73 -27.99 -13.63
CA GLU A 479 2.50 -27.66 -15.04
C GLU A 479 2.73 -28.89 -15.94
N SER A 480 3.71 -29.74 -15.60
CA SER A 480 4.01 -30.93 -16.37
C SER A 480 2.86 -31.94 -16.37
N ALA A 481 2.12 -32.03 -15.27
CA ALA A 481 0.94 -32.86 -15.12
C ALA A 481 -0.37 -32.15 -15.53
N GLY A 482 -0.34 -30.82 -15.68
CA GLY A 482 -1.53 -30.01 -15.92
C GLY A 482 -2.49 -29.99 -14.73
N THR A 483 -1.96 -29.94 -13.49
CA THR A 483 -2.76 -30.10 -12.26
C THR A 483 -2.41 -29.08 -11.19
N TYR A 484 -3.36 -28.84 -10.26
CA TYR A 484 -3.10 -28.15 -9.01
C TYR A 484 -3.76 -28.86 -7.82
N THR A 485 -3.17 -28.72 -6.64
CA THR A 485 -3.62 -29.37 -5.41
C THR A 485 -3.52 -28.40 -4.24
N GLU A 486 -4.56 -28.28 -3.41
CA GLU A 486 -4.47 -27.53 -2.16
C GLU A 486 -3.61 -28.33 -1.16
N VAL A 487 -2.56 -27.68 -0.66
CA VAL A 487 -1.60 -28.28 0.29
C VAL A 487 -1.75 -27.69 1.69
N ASN A 488 -2.32 -26.49 1.80
CA ASN A 488 -2.65 -25.86 3.07
C ASN A 488 -3.80 -24.86 2.90
N ALA A 489 -4.67 -24.78 3.91
CA ALA A 489 -5.70 -23.75 4.04
C ALA A 489 -6.13 -23.61 5.49
N PHE A 490 -6.46 -22.39 5.93
CA PHE A 490 -7.09 -22.13 7.21
C PHE A 490 -7.98 -20.88 7.17
N ASP A 491 -8.98 -20.85 8.05
CA ASP A 491 -9.95 -19.76 8.11
C ASP A 491 -9.36 -18.52 8.76
N VAL A 492 -9.70 -17.36 8.21
CA VAL A 492 -9.34 -16.04 8.72
C VAL A 492 -10.57 -15.14 8.76
N PRO A 493 -10.52 -13.98 9.46
CA PRO A 493 -11.67 -13.08 9.53
C PRO A 493 -12.17 -12.66 8.14
N TYR A 494 -13.49 -12.74 7.94
CA TYR A 494 -14.13 -12.50 6.65
C TYR A 494 -13.88 -11.08 6.14
N SER A 495 -13.35 -10.98 4.93
CA SER A 495 -13.19 -9.74 4.18
C SER A 495 -13.54 -10.00 2.71
N PRO A 496 -14.74 -9.60 2.24
CA PRO A 496 -15.21 -9.91 0.88
C PRO A 496 -14.42 -9.25 -0.24
N LEU A 497 -13.70 -8.18 0.05
CA LEU A 497 -12.84 -7.48 -0.91
C LEU A 497 -11.51 -7.11 -0.23
N VAL A 498 -10.55 -6.64 -1.03
CA VAL A 498 -9.22 -6.20 -0.62
C VAL A 498 -8.47 -7.30 0.14
N SER A 499 -7.54 -6.95 1.03
CA SER A 499 -6.84 -7.92 1.89
C SER A 499 -5.58 -8.51 1.26
N SER A 500 -4.73 -9.08 2.09
CA SER A 500 -3.48 -9.71 1.64
C SER A 500 -3.08 -10.88 2.52
N ALA A 501 -2.27 -11.77 1.94
CA ALA A 501 -1.51 -12.79 2.62
C ALA A 501 -0.03 -12.64 2.25
N GLN A 502 0.85 -12.95 3.20
CA GLN A 502 2.29 -13.00 2.98
C GLN A 502 2.89 -14.12 3.82
N GLU A 503 3.53 -15.10 3.17
CA GLU A 503 4.35 -16.08 3.88
C GLU A 503 5.62 -15.38 4.41
N LEU A 504 5.95 -15.65 5.66
CA LEU A 504 7.10 -15.09 6.37
C LEU A 504 8.07 -16.22 6.76
N ASP A 505 9.31 -15.88 7.02
CA ASP A 505 10.29 -16.81 7.53
C ASP A 505 9.82 -17.48 8.84
N GLY A 506 10.26 -18.72 9.06
CA GLY A 506 9.93 -19.48 10.26
C GLY A 506 8.53 -20.10 10.27
N GLY A 507 7.88 -20.26 9.11
CA GLY A 507 6.58 -20.92 8.98
C GLY A 507 5.44 -20.06 9.53
N ARG A 508 5.51 -18.76 9.31
CA ARG A 508 4.48 -17.78 9.70
C ARG A 508 3.78 -17.23 8.46
N VAL A 509 2.55 -16.77 8.64
CA VAL A 509 1.79 -16.08 7.60
C VAL A 509 1.20 -14.81 8.18
N LEU A 510 1.49 -13.67 7.55
CA LEU A 510 0.84 -12.39 7.84
C LEU A 510 -0.44 -12.32 7.00
N ILE A 511 -1.56 -12.06 7.65
CA ILE A 511 -2.88 -11.92 7.02
C ILE A 511 -3.45 -10.54 7.33
N ASP A 512 -3.86 -9.83 6.30
CA ASP A 512 -4.69 -8.62 6.41
C ASP A 512 -6.14 -8.94 6.01
N SER A 513 -7.07 -8.78 6.94
CA SER A 513 -8.52 -8.79 6.69
C SER A 513 -9.03 -7.36 6.60
N GLY A 514 -8.72 -6.71 5.49
CA GLY A 514 -8.70 -5.27 5.33
C GLY A 514 -10.01 -4.55 5.63
N LEU A 515 -11.18 -5.10 5.24
CA LEU A 515 -12.49 -4.50 5.55
C LEU A 515 -12.81 -4.52 7.06
N GLN A 516 -12.12 -5.32 7.85
CA GLN A 516 -12.27 -5.34 9.30
C GLN A 516 -11.26 -4.44 10.02
N GLY A 517 -10.28 -3.87 9.29
CA GLY A 517 -9.16 -3.16 9.88
C GLY A 517 -8.28 -4.03 10.76
N LEU A 518 -8.24 -5.35 10.49
CA LEU A 518 -7.52 -6.36 11.25
C LEU A 518 -6.40 -6.94 10.40
N PHE A 519 -5.21 -7.05 10.99
CA PHE A 519 -4.16 -7.90 10.45
C PHE A 519 -3.51 -8.71 11.59
N GLY A 520 -2.91 -9.83 11.26
CA GLY A 520 -2.34 -10.71 12.28
C GLY A 520 -1.36 -11.73 11.70
N VAL A 521 -0.52 -12.24 12.57
CA VAL A 521 0.47 -13.29 12.28
C VAL A 521 -0.09 -14.63 12.73
N TYR A 522 -0.04 -15.61 11.84
CA TYR A 522 -0.53 -16.96 12.05
C TYR A 522 0.63 -17.97 11.91
N ASP A 523 0.56 -19.07 12.63
CA ASP A 523 1.39 -20.26 12.35
C ASP A 523 0.85 -20.94 11.07
N GLU A 524 1.71 -21.07 10.07
CA GLU A 524 1.32 -21.61 8.76
C GLU A 524 0.79 -23.04 8.85
N SER A 525 1.41 -23.86 9.72
CA SER A 525 1.11 -25.30 9.79
C SER A 525 -0.19 -25.63 10.53
N THR A 526 -0.58 -24.77 11.47
CA THR A 526 -1.74 -25.00 12.35
C THR A 526 -2.90 -24.05 12.10
N GLY A 527 -2.64 -22.89 11.46
CA GLY A 527 -3.58 -21.78 11.36
C GLY A 527 -3.84 -21.07 12.69
N GLU A 528 -3.00 -21.29 13.72
CA GLU A 528 -3.13 -20.62 15.02
C GLU A 528 -2.74 -19.16 14.92
N LEU A 529 -3.58 -18.27 15.44
CA LEU A 529 -3.34 -16.84 15.49
C LEU A 529 -2.34 -16.50 16.61
N LEU A 530 -1.13 -16.06 16.25
CA LEU A 530 -0.03 -15.74 17.17
C LEU A 530 -0.11 -14.32 17.70
N ALA A 531 -0.48 -13.35 16.85
CA ALA A 531 -0.68 -11.96 17.23
C ALA A 531 -1.71 -11.30 16.31
N GLN A 532 -2.47 -10.34 16.83
CA GLN A 532 -3.44 -9.59 16.02
C GLN A 532 -3.41 -8.11 16.37
N TYR A 533 -3.51 -7.30 15.34
CA TYR A 533 -3.54 -5.85 15.42
C TYR A 533 -4.83 -5.33 14.80
N ARG A 534 -5.35 -4.25 15.38
CA ARG A 534 -6.49 -3.53 14.83
C ARG A 534 -6.13 -2.08 14.62
N MET A 535 -6.35 -1.61 13.41
CA MET A 535 -6.26 -0.22 13.05
C MET A 535 -7.67 0.39 12.99
N LYS A 536 -7.86 1.54 13.62
CA LYS A 536 -9.08 2.31 13.43
C LYS A 536 -9.14 2.83 12.00
N LEU A 537 -10.14 2.39 11.26
CA LEU A 537 -10.34 2.83 9.89
C LEU A 537 -10.88 4.26 9.87
N ASN A 538 -10.20 5.15 9.18
CA ASN A 538 -10.67 6.52 8.92
C ASN A 538 -11.68 6.56 7.76
N THR A 539 -11.60 5.59 6.85
CA THR A 539 -12.51 5.39 5.73
C THR A 539 -13.11 3.99 5.75
N SER A 540 -12.80 3.15 4.77
CA SER A 540 -13.52 1.89 4.56
C SER A 540 -12.71 0.64 4.87
N TYR A 541 -11.40 0.66 4.63
CA TYR A 541 -10.57 -0.55 4.72
C TYR A 541 -9.06 -0.26 4.73
N ILE A 542 -8.27 -1.27 5.10
CA ILE A 542 -6.86 -1.40 4.76
C ILE A 542 -6.77 -2.20 3.45
N TYR A 543 -5.97 -1.74 2.49
CA TYR A 543 -5.85 -2.45 1.22
C TYR A 543 -4.92 -3.65 1.33
N ARG A 544 -3.69 -3.44 1.86
CA ARG A 544 -2.66 -4.46 2.07
C ARG A 544 -1.79 -4.12 3.27
N VAL A 545 -1.36 -5.16 3.97
CA VAL A 545 -0.28 -5.10 4.96
C VAL A 545 0.77 -6.13 4.58
N TYR A 546 2.04 -5.70 4.51
CA TYR A 546 3.18 -6.58 4.32
C TYR A 546 4.24 -6.30 5.38
N GLU A 547 4.94 -7.34 5.81
CA GLU A 547 6.15 -7.21 6.63
C GLU A 547 7.35 -7.01 5.72
N TYR A 548 8.19 -6.02 6.04
CA TYR A 548 9.48 -5.78 5.40
C TYR A 548 10.55 -5.72 6.47
N ASP A 549 11.63 -6.47 6.31
CA ASP A 549 12.79 -6.43 7.20
C ASP A 549 13.66 -5.19 6.96
N PHE A 550 13.51 -4.53 5.81
CA PHE A 550 14.30 -3.39 5.34
C PHE A 550 15.82 -3.63 5.41
N LYS A 551 16.25 -4.88 5.37
CA LYS A 551 17.66 -5.28 5.38
C LYS A 551 18.35 -4.78 4.11
N GLY A 552 19.54 -4.16 4.28
CA GLY A 552 20.26 -3.53 3.17
C GLY A 552 19.62 -2.20 2.70
N PHE A 553 18.62 -1.68 3.45
CA PHE A 553 17.99 -0.39 3.18
C PHE A 553 18.04 0.53 4.41
N TYR A 554 17.24 0.28 5.43
CA TYR A 554 17.32 1.00 6.72
C TYR A 554 18.16 0.26 7.75
N PHE A 555 18.15 -1.08 7.70
CA PHE A 555 18.77 -1.97 8.69
C PHE A 555 19.83 -2.85 8.04
N ALA A 556 20.89 -3.19 8.83
CA ALA A 556 22.01 -4.03 8.39
C ALA A 556 21.69 -5.55 8.39
#